data_9999362c90c6d2afceab1ed95a5e7707
#
_entry.id   9999362c90c6d2afceab1ed95a5e7707
#
_cell.length_a   1.000
_cell.length_b   1.000
_cell.length_c   1.000
_cell.angle_alpha   90.00
_cell.angle_beta   90.00
_cell.angle_gamma   90.00
#
_symmetry.space_group_name_H-M   'P 1'
#
loop_
_entity.id
_entity.type
_entity.pdbx_description
1 polymer ?
#
loop_
_entity_poly.entity_id
_entity_poly.type
_entity_poly.pdbx_seq_one_letter_code
_entity_poly.pdbx_strand_id
1 'polypeptide(L)'
;SGVGKTTVASIIAQQTDRKLYHLNATTAGIADIKAIIDELDTFLAPNGALVYLDEIQYFNKKQQQSLLEFIETGKITLIASTTENPYFYIYNAILSRCTVFEFKPVEAADMRRAVERALKLAMGEDAKPVEDGVADYIAQAVGGDVRKALGAVELLVSGAGADGITLADAQQAAQRSNMRYDRDGDSHYDILSALQKSVRGSDPDAALH
;
A
#
# COMPACT_ATOMS: atom_id res chain seq x y z
N SER A 1 0.33 -3.53 -3.80
CA SER A 1 0.90 -2.80 -2.64
C SER A 1 1.53 -1.49 -3.11
N GLY A 2 1.84 -0.54 -2.21
CA GLY A 2 2.58 0.69 -2.54
C GLY A 2 1.91 1.70 -3.51
N VAL A 3 0.60 1.61 -3.73
CA VAL A 3 -0.17 2.47 -4.66
C VAL A 3 -0.86 3.67 -3.98
N GLY A 4 -0.54 3.97 -2.72
CA GLY A 4 -1.03 5.16 -2.01
C GLY A 4 -2.34 5.00 -1.25
N LYS A 5 -2.85 3.78 -0.99
CA LYS A 5 -4.10 3.56 -0.23
C LYS A 5 -4.12 4.27 1.12
N THR A 6 -3.08 4.09 1.93
CA THR A 6 -2.93 4.75 3.25
C THR A 6 -2.85 6.27 3.13
N THR A 7 -2.17 6.77 2.10
CA THR A 7 -2.04 8.21 1.85
C THR A 7 -3.39 8.84 1.55
N VAL A 8 -4.19 8.20 0.70
CA VAL A 8 -5.56 8.69 0.38
C VAL A 8 -6.44 8.68 1.63
N ALA A 9 -6.38 7.63 2.45
CA ALA A 9 -7.12 7.58 3.72
C ALA A 9 -6.74 8.74 4.66
N SER A 10 -5.44 9.06 4.76
CA SER A 10 -4.95 10.19 5.56
C SER A 10 -5.44 11.55 5.03
N ILE A 11 -5.47 11.73 3.71
CA ILE A 11 -6.00 12.95 3.09
C ILE A 11 -7.50 13.10 3.38
N ILE A 12 -8.27 12.02 3.25
CA ILE A 12 -9.71 12.04 3.57
C ILE A 12 -9.92 12.40 5.04
N ALA A 13 -9.11 11.84 5.94
CA ALA A 13 -9.19 12.16 7.37
C ALA A 13 -8.95 13.63 7.66
N GLN A 14 -7.96 14.26 6.99
CA GLN A 14 -7.66 15.69 7.12
C GLN A 14 -8.79 16.59 6.60
N GLN A 15 -9.58 16.12 5.64
CA GLN A 15 -10.71 16.86 5.07
C GLN A 15 -12.01 16.66 5.86
N THR A 16 -12.01 15.77 6.84
CA THR A 16 -13.16 15.50 7.70
C THR A 16 -12.83 15.93 9.13
N ASP A 17 -13.79 16.52 9.85
CA ASP A 17 -13.61 16.85 11.28
C ASP A 17 -13.70 15.62 12.20
N ARG A 18 -13.32 14.45 11.68
CA ARG A 18 -13.36 13.17 12.39
C ARG A 18 -11.99 12.79 12.90
N LYS A 19 -11.92 12.23 14.09
CA LYS A 19 -10.67 11.71 14.63
C LYS A 19 -10.25 10.45 13.84
N LEU A 20 -9.02 10.47 13.30
CA LEU A 20 -8.45 9.32 12.58
C LEU A 20 -7.84 8.32 13.56
N TYR A 21 -8.26 7.07 13.44
CA TYR A 21 -7.62 5.93 14.08
C TYR A 21 -7.07 5.00 13.00
N HIS A 22 -5.80 4.66 13.13
CA HIS A 22 -5.11 3.76 12.20
C HIS A 22 -4.86 2.42 12.88
N LEU A 23 -5.45 1.36 12.33
CA LEU A 23 -5.29 -0.02 12.78
C LEU A 23 -4.70 -0.86 11.63
N ASN A 24 -3.87 -1.82 11.98
CA ASN A 24 -3.42 -2.85 11.06
C ASN A 24 -3.98 -4.19 11.51
N ALA A 25 -4.75 -4.87 10.66
CA ALA A 25 -5.43 -6.12 11.03
C ALA A 25 -4.47 -7.30 11.29
N THR A 26 -3.20 -7.18 10.93
CA THR A 26 -2.18 -8.18 11.28
C THR A 26 -1.80 -8.14 12.76
N THR A 27 -1.94 -7.00 13.42
CA THR A 27 -1.54 -6.77 14.81
C THR A 27 -2.69 -6.36 15.73
N ALA A 28 -3.72 -5.72 15.17
CA ALA A 28 -4.88 -5.26 15.93
C ALA A 28 -5.89 -6.37 16.20
N GLY A 29 -6.67 -6.20 17.27
CA GLY A 29 -7.74 -7.11 17.66
C GLY A 29 -9.05 -6.40 18.02
N ILE A 30 -10.04 -7.17 18.46
CA ILE A 30 -11.34 -6.63 18.91
C ILE A 30 -11.17 -5.66 20.08
N ALA A 31 -10.17 -5.86 20.94
CA ALA A 31 -9.90 -4.99 22.07
C ALA A 31 -9.55 -3.57 21.64
N ASP A 32 -8.74 -3.42 20.56
CA ASP A 32 -8.35 -2.12 20.04
C ASP A 32 -9.55 -1.37 19.45
N ILE A 33 -10.43 -2.09 18.76
CA ILE A 33 -11.68 -1.53 18.25
C ILE A 33 -12.59 -1.06 19.39
N LYS A 34 -12.73 -1.86 20.46
CA LYS A 34 -13.50 -1.47 21.63
C LYS A 34 -12.94 -0.25 22.33
N ALA A 35 -11.60 -0.15 22.47
CA ALA A 35 -10.96 1.01 23.05
C ALA A 35 -11.26 2.29 22.24
N ILE A 36 -11.27 2.21 20.91
CA ILE A 36 -11.68 3.34 20.06
C ILE A 36 -13.13 3.72 20.35
N ILE A 37 -14.02 2.75 20.47
CA ILE A 37 -15.45 2.99 20.69
C ILE A 37 -15.72 3.60 22.07
N ASP A 38 -15.05 3.10 23.09
CA ASP A 38 -15.14 3.65 24.45
C ASP A 38 -14.67 5.12 24.48
N GLU A 39 -13.69 5.46 23.65
CA GLU A 39 -13.22 6.84 23.49
C GLU A 39 -14.23 7.73 22.75
N LEU A 40 -15.04 7.18 21.83
CA LEU A 40 -16.03 7.96 21.07
C LEU A 40 -17.20 8.49 21.91
N ASP A 41 -17.52 7.82 23.00
CA ASP A 41 -18.55 8.25 23.94
C ASP A 41 -18.05 9.40 24.86
N THR A 42 -16.81 9.91 24.60
CA THR A 42 -16.20 11.03 25.32
C THR A 42 -16.16 12.29 24.45
N PHE A 43 -15.81 13.43 25.08
CA PHE A 43 -15.61 14.72 24.39
C PHE A 43 -14.47 14.75 23.35
N LEU A 44 -13.69 13.66 23.25
CA LEU A 44 -12.51 13.60 22.39
C LEU A 44 -12.82 13.35 20.90
N ALA A 45 -14.02 12.90 20.57
CA ALA A 45 -14.45 12.65 19.20
C ALA A 45 -15.91 13.03 18.94
N PRO A 46 -16.29 14.33 19.09
CA PRO A 46 -17.70 14.77 19.03
C PRO A 46 -18.35 14.48 17.67
N ASN A 47 -17.55 14.36 16.59
CA ASN A 47 -18.04 14.10 15.23
C ASN A 47 -17.86 12.64 14.79
N GLY A 48 -17.59 11.73 15.74
CA GLY A 48 -17.32 10.33 15.47
C GLY A 48 -15.90 10.05 15.00
N ALA A 49 -15.58 8.77 14.73
CA ALA A 49 -14.26 8.35 14.27
C ALA A 49 -14.24 8.00 12.79
N LEU A 50 -13.09 8.26 12.17
CA LEU A 50 -12.66 7.64 10.94
C LEU A 50 -11.66 6.54 11.30
N VAL A 51 -12.04 5.28 11.07
CA VAL A 51 -11.16 4.12 11.31
C VAL A 51 -10.59 3.67 9.99
N TYR A 52 -9.27 3.85 9.82
CA TYR A 52 -8.53 3.23 8.72
C TYR A 52 -7.99 1.88 9.18
N LEU A 53 -8.51 0.80 8.58
CA LEU A 53 -8.11 -0.58 8.86
C LEU A 53 -7.30 -1.12 7.69
N ASP A 54 -5.99 -1.25 7.87
CA ASP A 54 -5.09 -1.82 6.87
C ASP A 54 -5.12 -3.35 6.92
N GLU A 55 -5.07 -3.97 5.71
CA GLU A 55 -5.03 -5.42 5.51
C GLU A 55 -6.21 -6.17 6.20
N ILE A 56 -7.43 -5.68 6.01
CA ILE A 56 -8.65 -6.20 6.66
C ILE A 56 -8.87 -7.71 6.47
N GLN A 57 -8.32 -8.34 5.43
CA GLN A 57 -8.43 -9.79 5.20
C GLN A 57 -7.83 -10.65 6.33
N TYR A 58 -6.92 -10.08 7.15
CA TYR A 58 -6.39 -10.77 8.33
C TYR A 58 -7.37 -10.80 9.51
N PHE A 59 -8.43 -9.99 9.49
CA PHE A 59 -9.51 -10.14 10.45
C PHE A 59 -10.37 -11.34 10.09
N ASN A 60 -10.57 -12.23 11.07
CA ASN A 60 -11.51 -13.34 10.90
C ASN A 60 -12.96 -12.81 10.83
N LYS A 61 -13.89 -13.67 10.40
CA LYS A 61 -15.30 -13.32 10.23
C LYS A 61 -15.94 -12.70 11.48
N LYS A 62 -15.60 -13.19 12.68
CA LYS A 62 -16.15 -12.68 13.96
C LYS A 62 -15.63 -11.27 14.25
N GLN A 63 -14.36 -11.00 13.96
CA GLN A 63 -13.78 -9.67 14.10
C GLN A 63 -14.40 -8.68 13.10
N GLN A 64 -14.58 -9.10 11.86
CA GLN A 64 -15.25 -8.28 10.85
C GLN A 64 -16.72 -8.02 11.24
N GLN A 65 -17.44 -9.01 11.77
CA GLN A 65 -18.82 -8.84 12.25
C GLN A 65 -18.92 -7.82 13.40
N SER A 66 -17.93 -7.75 14.29
CA SER A 66 -17.95 -6.79 15.39
C SER A 66 -17.85 -5.33 14.95
N LEU A 67 -17.38 -5.07 13.72
CA LEU A 67 -17.36 -3.71 13.15
C LEU A 67 -18.75 -3.24 12.69
N LEU A 68 -19.66 -4.18 12.35
CA LEU A 68 -20.94 -3.83 11.72
C LEU A 68 -21.82 -2.94 12.60
N GLU A 69 -21.93 -3.25 13.88
CA GLU A 69 -22.75 -2.48 14.81
C GLU A 69 -22.35 -1.00 14.83
N PHE A 70 -21.06 -0.73 14.79
CA PHE A 70 -20.50 0.62 14.86
C PHE A 70 -20.57 1.37 13.53
N ILE A 71 -20.50 0.63 12.42
CA ILE A 71 -20.72 1.17 11.08
C ILE A 71 -22.20 1.54 10.91
N GLU A 72 -23.10 0.65 11.31
CA GLU A 72 -24.57 0.84 11.19
C GLU A 72 -25.09 1.98 12.06
N THR A 73 -24.54 2.15 13.25
CA THR A 73 -24.91 3.25 14.16
C THR A 73 -24.27 4.58 13.76
N GLY A 74 -23.37 4.59 12.77
CA GLY A 74 -22.65 5.78 12.33
C GLY A 74 -21.59 6.28 13.32
N LYS A 75 -21.31 5.54 14.40
CA LYS A 75 -20.27 5.86 15.38
C LYS A 75 -18.88 5.89 14.71
N ILE A 76 -18.64 4.96 13.76
CA ILE A 76 -17.42 4.93 12.96
C ILE A 76 -17.71 5.04 11.47
N THR A 77 -16.84 5.73 10.75
CA THR A 77 -16.71 5.61 9.31
C THR A 77 -15.50 4.73 9.02
N LEU A 78 -15.72 3.61 8.33
CA LEU A 78 -14.66 2.66 8.02
C LEU A 78 -14.06 2.95 6.65
N ILE A 79 -12.73 3.08 6.61
CA ILE A 79 -11.93 2.93 5.39
C ILE A 79 -11.08 1.69 5.59
N ALA A 80 -11.34 0.62 4.85
CA ALA A 80 -10.54 -0.59 4.91
C ALA A 80 -9.70 -0.76 3.65
N SER A 81 -8.48 -1.26 3.79
CA SER A 81 -7.65 -1.63 2.66
C SER A 81 -7.34 -3.12 2.66
N THR A 82 -7.16 -3.68 1.48
CA THR A 82 -6.72 -5.06 1.27
C THR A 82 -5.86 -5.15 0.02
N THR A 83 -4.94 -6.09 0.00
CA THR A 83 -4.21 -6.52 -1.21
C THR A 83 -4.91 -7.67 -1.93
N GLU A 84 -5.87 -8.31 -1.26
CA GLU A 84 -6.63 -9.42 -1.77
C GLU A 84 -7.92 -9.00 -2.48
N ASN A 85 -8.55 -9.92 -3.20
CA ASN A 85 -9.86 -9.67 -3.80
C ASN A 85 -10.93 -9.54 -2.69
N PRO A 86 -11.52 -8.34 -2.50
CA PRO A 86 -12.42 -8.08 -1.37
C PRO A 86 -13.65 -8.99 -1.37
N TYR A 87 -14.12 -9.43 -2.53
CA TYR A 87 -15.32 -10.28 -2.65
C TYR A 87 -15.12 -11.69 -2.11
N PHE A 88 -13.89 -12.15 -1.92
CA PHE A 88 -13.59 -13.47 -1.33
C PHE A 88 -13.25 -13.39 0.15
N TYR A 89 -12.63 -12.31 0.59
CA TYR A 89 -12.04 -12.22 1.93
C TYR A 89 -12.84 -11.35 2.90
N ILE A 90 -13.63 -10.41 2.37
CA ILE A 90 -14.40 -9.50 3.21
C ILE A 90 -15.82 -10.04 3.43
N TYR A 91 -16.30 -9.95 4.67
CA TYR A 91 -17.63 -10.37 5.02
C TYR A 91 -18.68 -9.57 4.26
N ASN A 92 -19.61 -10.27 3.58
CA ASN A 92 -20.58 -9.67 2.66
C ASN A 92 -21.41 -8.54 3.30
N ALA A 93 -21.67 -8.64 4.61
CA ALA A 93 -22.42 -7.59 5.32
C ALA A 93 -21.63 -6.27 5.43
N ILE A 94 -20.29 -6.30 5.46
CA ILE A 94 -19.45 -5.11 5.35
C ILE A 94 -19.46 -4.60 3.92
N LEU A 95 -19.24 -5.48 2.93
CA LEU A 95 -19.21 -5.11 1.52
C LEU A 95 -20.51 -4.41 1.07
N SER A 96 -21.67 -4.88 1.57
CA SER A 96 -22.98 -4.27 1.23
C SER A 96 -23.15 -2.84 1.78
N ARG A 97 -22.31 -2.43 2.73
CA ARG A 97 -22.33 -1.11 3.39
C ARG A 97 -21.14 -0.23 2.99
N CYS A 98 -20.26 -0.75 2.14
CA CYS A 98 -19.06 -0.05 1.68
C CYS A 98 -19.07 0.10 0.17
N THR A 99 -18.43 1.14 -0.33
CA THR A 99 -18.09 1.26 -1.74
C THR A 99 -16.68 0.75 -1.96
N VAL A 100 -16.51 -0.14 -2.93
CA VAL A 100 -15.21 -0.72 -3.27
C VAL A 100 -14.53 0.14 -4.33
N PHE A 101 -13.29 0.54 -4.06
CA PHE A 101 -12.43 1.27 -5.00
C PHE A 101 -11.19 0.44 -5.31
N GLU A 102 -10.91 0.24 -6.58
CA GLU A 102 -9.70 -0.41 -7.04
C GLU A 102 -8.58 0.61 -7.22
N PHE A 103 -7.43 0.34 -6.60
CA PHE A 103 -6.20 1.10 -6.80
C PHE A 103 -5.33 0.38 -7.82
N LYS A 104 -5.18 0.98 -8.99
CA LYS A 104 -4.30 0.47 -10.06
C LYS A 104 -2.84 0.83 -9.78
N PRO A 105 -1.89 0.08 -10.33
CA PRO A 105 -0.48 0.48 -10.35
C PRO A 105 -0.34 1.90 -10.91
N VAL A 106 0.61 2.66 -10.36
CA VAL A 106 0.86 4.03 -10.83
C VAL A 106 1.54 3.98 -12.20
N GLU A 107 1.02 4.77 -13.14
CA GLU A 107 1.58 4.83 -14.50
C GLU A 107 3.02 5.39 -14.49
N ALA A 108 3.85 4.95 -15.44
CA ALA A 108 5.26 5.31 -15.50
C ALA A 108 5.50 6.83 -15.55
N ALA A 109 4.64 7.58 -16.23
CA ALA A 109 4.76 9.04 -16.32
C ALA A 109 4.55 9.74 -14.95
N ASP A 110 3.59 9.28 -14.16
CA ASP A 110 3.33 9.82 -12.83
C ASP A 110 4.38 9.32 -11.83
N MET A 111 4.83 8.07 -11.99
CA MET A 111 5.92 7.50 -11.21
C MET A 111 7.22 8.28 -11.42
N ARG A 112 7.55 8.65 -12.65
CA ARG A 112 8.71 9.51 -12.95
C ARG A 112 8.67 10.81 -12.15
N ARG A 113 7.53 11.50 -12.15
CA ARG A 113 7.36 12.75 -11.35
C ARG A 113 7.58 12.52 -9.86
N ALA A 114 7.09 11.39 -9.34
CA ALA A 114 7.28 11.02 -7.95
C ALA A 114 8.76 10.76 -7.63
N VAL A 115 9.48 10.07 -8.51
CA VAL A 115 10.93 9.78 -8.39
C VAL A 115 11.74 11.08 -8.45
N GLU A 116 11.49 11.95 -9.43
CA GLU A 116 12.17 13.25 -9.56
C GLU A 116 11.99 14.10 -8.29
N ARG A 117 10.77 14.16 -7.78
CA ARG A 117 10.47 14.86 -6.52
C ARG A 117 11.18 14.22 -5.33
N ALA A 118 11.21 12.92 -5.25
CA ALA A 118 11.88 12.19 -4.16
C ALA A 118 13.40 12.38 -4.20
N LEU A 119 14.03 12.33 -5.37
CA LEU A 119 15.46 12.63 -5.54
C LEU A 119 15.79 14.03 -5.06
N LYS A 120 15.02 15.03 -5.50
CA LYS A 120 15.19 16.42 -5.07
C LYS A 120 15.05 16.59 -3.56
N LEU A 121 14.07 15.96 -2.94
CA LEU A 121 13.85 16.05 -1.50
C LEU A 121 14.94 15.33 -0.70
N ALA A 122 15.37 14.15 -1.17
CA ALA A 122 16.38 13.35 -0.48
C ALA A 122 17.79 13.93 -0.56
N MET A 123 18.13 14.61 -1.66
CA MET A 123 19.43 15.29 -1.82
C MET A 123 19.49 16.64 -1.10
N GLY A 124 18.35 17.30 -0.87
CA GLY A 124 18.29 18.57 -0.16
C GLY A 124 19.16 19.67 -0.82
N GLU A 125 19.95 20.35 0.00
CA GLU A 125 20.86 21.43 -0.44
C GLU A 125 22.14 20.89 -1.14
N ASP A 126 22.52 19.63 -0.85
CA ASP A 126 23.68 18.94 -1.46
C ASP A 126 23.28 18.24 -2.77
N ALA A 127 22.60 18.96 -3.66
CA ALA A 127 22.12 18.42 -4.92
C ALA A 127 23.29 17.98 -5.81
N LYS A 128 23.48 16.66 -5.94
CA LYS A 128 24.45 16.03 -6.84
C LYS A 128 23.88 15.94 -8.25
N PRO A 129 24.74 15.91 -9.28
CA PRO A 129 24.27 15.67 -10.65
C PRO A 129 23.58 14.31 -10.74
N VAL A 130 22.47 14.27 -11.48
CA VAL A 130 21.73 13.06 -11.80
C VAL A 130 21.74 12.89 -13.30
N GLU A 131 22.22 11.76 -13.78
CA GLU A 131 22.28 11.43 -15.20
C GLU A 131 20.86 11.35 -15.80
N ASP A 132 20.71 11.82 -17.02
CA ASP A 132 19.45 11.73 -17.76
C ASP A 132 19.00 10.27 -17.90
N GLY A 133 17.71 10.03 -17.71
CA GLY A 133 17.13 8.69 -17.80
C GLY A 133 17.06 7.91 -16.47
N VAL A 134 17.74 8.34 -15.40
CA VAL A 134 17.67 7.70 -14.07
C VAL A 134 16.24 7.60 -13.56
N ALA A 135 15.49 8.71 -13.60
CA ALA A 135 14.10 8.72 -13.12
C ALA A 135 13.17 7.87 -13.99
N ASP A 136 13.36 7.88 -15.30
CA ASP A 136 12.60 7.07 -16.25
C ASP A 136 12.85 5.57 -16.03
N TYR A 137 14.11 5.19 -15.82
CA TYR A 137 14.47 3.81 -15.57
C TYR A 137 13.81 3.27 -14.29
N ILE A 138 13.93 4.02 -13.18
CA ILE A 138 13.30 3.61 -11.92
C ILE A 138 11.78 3.50 -12.09
N ALA A 139 11.14 4.49 -12.73
CA ALA A 139 9.71 4.52 -12.95
C ALA A 139 9.19 3.28 -13.70
N GLN A 140 9.96 2.79 -14.67
CA GLN A 140 9.62 1.58 -15.42
C GLN A 140 9.91 0.29 -14.63
N ALA A 141 11.06 0.26 -13.93
CA ALA A 141 11.54 -0.95 -13.25
C ALA A 141 10.70 -1.36 -12.03
N VAL A 142 9.96 -0.44 -11.40
CA VAL A 142 9.23 -0.70 -10.14
C VAL A 142 7.79 -1.19 -10.33
N GLY A 143 7.31 -1.33 -11.56
CA GLY A 143 5.99 -1.89 -11.86
C GLY A 143 4.81 -1.15 -11.21
N GLY A 144 4.90 0.18 -11.05
CA GLY A 144 3.83 1.01 -10.50
C GLY A 144 3.74 1.04 -8.96
N ASP A 145 4.71 0.44 -8.24
CA ASP A 145 4.79 0.47 -6.77
C ASP A 145 5.65 1.65 -6.30
N VAL A 146 5.00 2.69 -5.74
CA VAL A 146 5.68 3.90 -5.25
C VAL A 146 6.64 3.60 -4.11
N ARG A 147 6.34 2.61 -3.26
CA ARG A 147 7.21 2.24 -2.14
C ARG A 147 8.53 1.67 -2.63
N LYS A 148 8.49 0.82 -3.67
CA LYS A 148 9.69 0.31 -4.35
C LYS A 148 10.50 1.44 -4.98
N ALA A 149 9.82 2.40 -5.61
CA ALA A 149 10.47 3.56 -6.21
C ALA A 149 11.19 4.43 -5.17
N LEU A 150 10.53 4.75 -4.05
CA LEU A 150 11.14 5.52 -2.98
C LEU A 150 12.31 4.78 -2.32
N GLY A 151 12.20 3.46 -2.11
CA GLY A 151 13.31 2.64 -1.62
C GLY A 151 14.52 2.63 -2.56
N ALA A 152 14.30 2.63 -3.89
CA ALA A 152 15.37 2.76 -4.87
C ALA A 152 16.04 4.14 -4.79
N VAL A 153 15.24 5.22 -4.64
CA VAL A 153 15.78 6.59 -4.47
C VAL A 153 16.63 6.71 -3.20
N GLU A 154 16.16 6.16 -2.08
CA GLU A 154 16.94 6.15 -0.83
C GLU A 154 18.28 5.45 -0.98
N LEU A 155 18.31 4.29 -1.66
CA LEU A 155 19.54 3.55 -1.94
C LEU A 155 20.49 4.37 -2.84
N LEU A 156 19.95 5.03 -3.87
CA LEU A 156 20.72 5.87 -4.78
C LEU A 156 21.37 7.04 -4.06
N VAL A 157 20.60 7.80 -3.31
CA VAL A 157 21.10 8.99 -2.61
C VAL A 157 22.12 8.60 -1.54
N SER A 158 21.86 7.50 -0.79
CA SER A 158 22.78 6.99 0.22
C SER A 158 24.10 6.45 -0.36
N GLY A 159 24.05 5.89 -1.58
CA GLY A 159 25.22 5.33 -2.28
C GLY A 159 25.93 6.30 -3.20
N ALA A 160 25.37 7.50 -3.42
CA ALA A 160 25.90 8.45 -4.39
C ALA A 160 27.29 8.96 -4.00
N GLY A 161 28.27 8.75 -4.88
CA GLY A 161 29.62 9.31 -4.78
C GLY A 161 29.66 10.81 -5.03
N ALA A 162 30.88 11.37 -5.11
CA ALA A 162 31.11 12.77 -5.46
C ALA A 162 30.69 13.07 -6.91
N ASP A 163 30.73 12.06 -7.78
CA ASP A 163 30.48 12.18 -9.24
C ASP A 163 28.98 12.23 -9.58
N GLY A 164 28.12 12.06 -8.58
CA GLY A 164 26.66 12.08 -8.77
C GLY A 164 26.02 10.69 -8.87
N ILE A 165 24.82 10.64 -9.46
CA ILE A 165 24.01 9.43 -9.63
C ILE A 165 23.95 9.06 -11.11
N THR A 166 24.42 7.85 -11.44
CA THR A 166 24.47 7.33 -12.81
C THR A 166 23.31 6.38 -13.11
N LEU A 167 23.10 6.11 -14.40
CA LEU A 167 22.11 5.11 -14.84
C LEU A 167 22.47 3.69 -14.35
N ALA A 168 23.77 3.37 -14.25
CA ALA A 168 24.25 2.09 -13.72
C ALA A 168 23.87 1.94 -12.22
N ASP A 169 23.98 3.01 -11.44
CA ASP A 169 23.54 3.01 -10.04
C ASP A 169 22.04 2.80 -9.93
N ALA A 170 21.25 3.42 -10.82
CA ALA A 170 19.80 3.24 -10.88
C ALA A 170 19.40 1.79 -11.18
N GLN A 171 20.12 1.12 -12.09
CA GLN A 171 19.91 -0.29 -12.40
C GLN A 171 20.16 -1.18 -11.18
N GLN A 172 21.25 -0.97 -10.46
CA GLN A 172 21.54 -1.72 -9.24
C GLN A 172 20.55 -1.44 -8.11
N ALA A 173 20.16 -0.19 -7.91
CA ALA A 173 19.21 0.20 -6.86
C ALA A 173 17.82 -0.38 -7.11
N ALA A 174 17.32 -0.34 -8.35
CA ALA A 174 16.04 -0.91 -8.71
C ALA A 174 16.00 -2.43 -8.53
N GLN A 175 17.06 -3.14 -8.93
CA GLN A 175 17.18 -4.59 -8.72
C GLN A 175 17.16 -4.94 -7.22
N ARG A 176 17.94 -4.23 -6.40
CA ARG A 176 17.97 -4.45 -4.94
C ARG A 176 16.64 -4.13 -4.27
N SER A 177 15.99 -3.05 -4.70
CA SER A 177 14.66 -2.68 -4.20
C SER A 177 13.62 -3.77 -4.53
N ASN A 178 13.59 -4.28 -5.76
CA ASN A 178 12.71 -5.38 -6.15
C ASN A 178 12.98 -6.64 -5.34
N MET A 179 14.24 -7.09 -5.21
CA MET A 179 14.60 -8.28 -4.43
C MET A 179 14.24 -8.17 -2.94
N ARG A 180 14.34 -6.97 -2.34
CA ARG A 180 14.00 -6.75 -0.93
C ARG A 180 12.49 -6.89 -0.70
N TYR A 181 11.65 -6.40 -1.61
CA TYR A 181 10.20 -6.45 -1.50
C TYR A 181 9.59 -7.78 -1.99
N ASP A 182 10.23 -8.49 -2.92
CA ASP A 182 9.78 -9.81 -3.38
C ASP A 182 10.02 -10.91 -2.32
N ARG A 183 10.90 -10.69 -1.36
CA ARG A 183 11.06 -11.58 -0.19
C ARG A 183 9.86 -11.57 0.75
N ASP A 184 9.17 -10.43 0.83
CA ASP A 184 8.01 -10.19 1.71
C ASP A 184 6.69 -10.11 0.92
N GLY A 185 6.69 -10.40 -0.39
CA GLY A 185 5.58 -10.14 -1.29
C GLY A 185 4.94 -11.40 -1.88
N ASP A 186 3.64 -11.27 -2.17
CA ASP A 186 2.76 -12.32 -2.69
C ASP A 186 3.07 -12.77 -4.13
N SER A 187 3.94 -12.04 -4.87
CA SER A 187 4.25 -12.36 -6.26
C SER A 187 4.83 -13.78 -6.44
N HIS A 188 5.58 -14.27 -5.46
CA HIS A 188 6.10 -15.65 -5.47
C HIS A 188 4.98 -16.67 -5.32
N TYR A 189 3.98 -16.39 -4.48
CA TYR A 189 2.80 -17.23 -4.31
C TYR A 189 1.87 -17.18 -5.52
N ASP A 190 1.74 -16.03 -6.17
CA ASP A 190 0.94 -15.86 -7.38
C ASP A 190 1.52 -16.65 -8.55
N ILE A 191 2.83 -16.59 -8.76
CA ILE A 191 3.54 -17.38 -9.79
C ILE A 191 3.40 -18.88 -9.51
N LEU A 192 3.62 -19.33 -8.27
CA LEU A 192 3.45 -20.73 -7.88
C LEU A 192 1.99 -21.18 -8.04
N SER A 193 1.03 -20.33 -7.68
CA SER A 193 -0.40 -20.62 -7.83
C SER A 193 -0.80 -20.69 -9.31
N ALA A 194 -0.28 -19.80 -10.15
CA ALA A 194 -0.50 -19.81 -11.60
C ALA A 194 0.07 -21.09 -12.22
N LEU A 195 1.32 -21.46 -11.86
CA LEU A 195 1.96 -22.70 -12.30
C LEU A 195 1.14 -23.94 -11.87
N GLN A 196 0.71 -24.01 -10.61
CA GLN A 196 -0.11 -25.13 -10.12
C GLN A 196 -1.45 -25.23 -10.86
N LYS A 197 -2.11 -24.09 -11.16
CA LYS A 197 -3.35 -24.08 -11.93
C LYS A 197 -3.14 -24.52 -13.37
N SER A 198 -2.06 -24.10 -14.01
CA SER A 198 -1.69 -24.49 -15.36
C SER A 198 -1.40 -25.99 -15.45
N VAL A 199 -0.65 -26.54 -14.50
CA VAL A 199 -0.37 -27.98 -14.40
C VAL A 199 -1.67 -28.77 -14.17
N ARG A 200 -2.55 -28.33 -13.29
CA ARG A 200 -3.87 -28.97 -13.06
C ARG A 200 -4.80 -28.88 -14.26
N GLY A 201 -4.73 -27.78 -15.02
CA GLY A 201 -5.47 -27.57 -16.25
C GLY A 201 -4.90 -28.29 -17.45
N SER A 202 -3.73 -28.96 -17.31
CA SER A 202 -2.98 -29.59 -18.41
C SER A 202 -2.70 -28.62 -19.56
N ASP A 203 -2.42 -27.35 -19.22
CA ASP A 203 -2.08 -26.29 -20.16
C ASP A 203 -0.56 -26.02 -20.11
N PRO A 204 0.24 -26.65 -21.02
CA PRO A 204 1.68 -26.49 -21.02
C PRO A 204 2.12 -25.08 -21.45
N ASP A 205 1.34 -24.37 -22.26
CA ASP A 205 1.69 -23.05 -22.74
C ASP A 205 1.55 -22.02 -21.59
N ALA A 206 0.48 -22.12 -20.80
CA ALA A 206 0.30 -21.28 -19.63
C ALA A 206 1.29 -21.61 -18.48
N ALA A 207 1.88 -22.80 -18.46
CA ALA A 207 2.88 -23.19 -17.46
C ALA A 207 4.28 -22.64 -17.79
N LEU A 208 4.54 -22.28 -19.06
CA LEU A 208 5.82 -21.75 -19.52
C LEU A 208 5.86 -20.20 -19.52
N HIS A 209 4.71 -19.55 -19.33
CA HIS A 209 4.58 -18.11 -19.17
C HIS A 209 4.62 -17.72 -17.70
#